data_993760a9d70e826fdd54d2f7b9ec1fe1
#
_entry.id   993760a9d70e826fdd54d2f7b9ec1fe1
#
_cell.length_a   1.000
_cell.length_b   1.000
_cell.length_c   1.000
_cell.angle_alpha   90.00
_cell.angle_beta   90.00
_cell.angle_gamma   90.00
#
_symmetry.space_group_name_H-M   'P 1'
#
loop_
_entity.id
_entity.type
_entity.pdbx_description
1 polymer ?
#
loop_
_entity_poly.entity_id
_entity_poly.type
_entity_poly.pdbx_seq_one_letter_code
_entity_poly.pdbx_strand_id
1 'polypeptide(L)'
;MSKRYYLLCAVLLLACCTMSSCKGSKDKNAAAPQVKYETKVLQPESRVYNMSFPATTSGTTEIKVYPQVEGLVTKKNFTSGTKVQKGQSLYVIDPTEYQLSVQSAAANLNVAKASMETTKLEYESNQKLYEKRIISDYVLQTSLNNYNSAKASVQQAEAMLNIARTNLGYCNVTAPVNGYVDANGFDVGDMATRTQYLCTVSDNSLVDADFSLTEAQLLDMVKEYKLRIGPKGMEGPNGKFIGDAMPKLKLKLKDGSIYDHDGVVTRIDAIVNPTTGTVLCEAEFENPDRVLRSGLSANIILPITLDSILCVPQTAAVRLQDQMMFYRIKEDGTVEGIICKVYPSNDGTEYYITEGLNIGDEVITNGASKLSNGAKVR
;
A
#
# COMPACT_ATOMS: atom_id res chain seq x y z
N MET A 1 50.22 44.42 -55.91
CA MET A 1 50.34 43.65 -54.65
C MET A 1 50.51 42.15 -54.91
N SER A 2 51.52 41.73 -55.69
CA SER A 2 51.69 40.29 -55.99
C SER A 2 53.18 39.81 -56.10
N LYS A 3 54.18 40.62 -55.79
CA LYS A 3 55.58 40.17 -55.76
C LYS A 3 56.12 39.83 -54.34
N ARG A 4 55.40 40.12 -53.26
CA ARG A 4 55.84 39.86 -51.88
C ARG A 4 55.49 38.49 -51.38
N TYR A 5 54.49 37.82 -51.95
CA TYR A 5 54.07 36.51 -51.56
C TYR A 5 54.92 35.37 -52.13
N TYR A 6 55.48 35.55 -53.28
CA TYR A 6 56.37 34.54 -53.92
C TYR A 6 57.71 34.40 -53.19
N LEU A 7 58.19 35.47 -52.55
CA LEU A 7 59.45 35.44 -51.81
C LEU A 7 59.31 34.73 -50.45
N LEU A 8 58.15 34.78 -49.86
CA LEU A 8 57.87 34.08 -48.60
C LEU A 8 57.67 32.58 -48.78
N CYS A 9 57.06 32.14 -49.88
CA CYS A 9 56.92 30.73 -50.23
C CYS A 9 58.21 30.04 -50.62
N ALA A 10 59.17 30.79 -51.26
CA ALA A 10 60.48 30.23 -51.64
C ALA A 10 61.39 30.00 -50.41
N VAL A 11 61.29 30.79 -49.34
CA VAL A 11 62.06 30.60 -48.09
C VAL A 11 61.55 29.48 -47.27
N LEU A 12 60.24 29.16 -47.31
CA LEU A 12 59.63 28.03 -46.57
C LEU A 12 59.89 26.67 -47.21
N LEU A 13 60.16 26.62 -48.54
CA LEU A 13 60.46 25.38 -49.25
C LEU A 13 61.94 24.95 -49.14
N LEU A 14 62.89 25.87 -48.79
CA LEU A 14 64.29 25.54 -48.60
C LEU A 14 64.64 25.05 -47.17
N ALA A 15 63.73 25.21 -46.23
CA ALA A 15 63.90 24.74 -44.82
C ALA A 15 63.45 23.26 -44.55
N CYS A 16 62.89 22.60 -45.60
CA CYS A 16 62.41 21.22 -45.47
C CYS A 16 63.38 20.12 -45.92
N CYS A 17 64.56 20.45 -46.42
CA CYS A 17 65.47 19.46 -47.02
C CYS A 17 66.71 19.07 -46.19
N THR A 18 66.80 19.43 -44.91
CA THR A 18 68.04 19.11 -44.12
C THR A 18 67.70 18.34 -42.85
N MET A 19 66.85 17.33 -42.92
CA MET A 19 66.71 16.33 -41.83
C MET A 19 66.60 14.92 -42.42
N SER A 20 67.69 14.48 -43.05
CA SER A 20 67.88 13.06 -43.34
C SER A 20 69.15 12.57 -42.65
N SER A 21 68.97 11.55 -41.87
CA SER A 21 69.96 10.62 -41.32
C SER A 21 70.23 10.68 -39.84
N CYS A 22 69.42 9.88 -39.12
CA CYS A 22 69.95 9.18 -37.96
C CYS A 22 69.42 7.72 -38.01
N LYS A 23 70.36 6.86 -38.33
CA LYS A 23 70.21 5.40 -38.27
C LYS A 23 70.19 4.99 -36.79
N GLY A 24 69.02 4.78 -36.22
CA GLY A 24 68.81 4.29 -34.83
C GLY A 24 68.57 2.81 -34.87
N SER A 25 69.42 2.12 -34.17
CA SER A 25 69.42 0.68 -33.85
C SER A 25 68.04 0.15 -33.47
N LYS A 26 67.65 -0.99 -34.08
CA LYS A 26 66.51 -1.80 -33.65
C LYS A 26 66.86 -2.52 -32.33
N ASP A 27 66.64 -1.90 -31.20
CA ASP A 27 66.42 -2.63 -29.98
C ASP A 27 64.99 -3.15 -29.94
N LYS A 28 64.84 -4.38 -30.39
CA LYS A 28 63.60 -5.17 -30.20
C LYS A 28 63.66 -5.76 -28.79
N ASN A 29 63.43 -4.97 -27.76
CA ASN A 29 63.04 -5.43 -26.43
C ASN A 29 62.67 -4.25 -25.50
N ALA A 30 61.79 -3.34 -25.99
CA ALA A 30 61.04 -2.54 -25.03
C ALA A 30 59.87 -3.42 -24.59
N ALA A 31 60.02 -4.07 -23.42
CA ALA A 31 58.89 -4.62 -22.72
C ALA A 31 57.84 -3.52 -22.58
N ALA A 32 56.67 -3.72 -23.14
CA ALA A 32 55.55 -2.79 -22.94
C ALA A 32 55.40 -2.54 -21.43
N PRO A 33 55.16 -1.28 -20.99
CA PRO A 33 54.99 -1.03 -19.57
C PRO A 33 53.91 -1.98 -19.06
N GLN A 34 54.27 -2.88 -18.16
CA GLN A 34 53.29 -3.77 -17.50
C GLN A 34 52.41 -2.86 -16.66
N VAL A 35 51.21 -2.60 -17.16
CA VAL A 35 50.15 -1.91 -16.41
C VAL A 35 49.80 -2.86 -15.29
N LYS A 36 50.18 -2.55 -14.09
CA LYS A 36 49.82 -3.34 -12.89
C LYS A 36 48.36 -3.09 -12.61
N TYR A 37 47.49 -4.05 -12.93
CA TYR A 37 46.08 -4.01 -12.63
C TYR A 37 45.82 -4.34 -11.18
N GLU A 38 44.92 -3.65 -10.54
CA GLU A 38 44.43 -4.00 -9.21
C GLU A 38 43.52 -5.21 -9.34
N THR A 39 43.69 -6.18 -8.46
CA THR A 39 42.94 -7.44 -8.46
C THR A 39 42.37 -7.71 -7.08
N LYS A 40 41.25 -8.42 -7.03
CA LYS A 40 40.61 -8.90 -5.79
C LYS A 40 40.30 -10.39 -5.95
N VAL A 41 40.73 -11.18 -5.02
CA VAL A 41 40.33 -12.58 -4.88
C VAL A 41 38.91 -12.60 -4.24
N LEU A 42 37.98 -13.24 -4.90
CA LEU A 42 36.59 -13.27 -4.44
C LEU A 42 36.42 -14.26 -3.29
N GLN A 43 35.88 -13.73 -2.21
CA GLN A 43 35.47 -14.51 -1.05
C GLN A 43 33.97 -14.32 -0.79
N PRO A 44 33.30 -15.34 -0.23
CA PRO A 44 31.89 -15.24 0.10
C PRO A 44 31.72 -14.27 1.27
N GLU A 45 30.83 -13.29 1.09
CA GLU A 45 30.45 -12.30 2.09
C GLU A 45 28.93 -12.37 2.33
N SER A 46 28.48 -12.04 3.55
CA SER A 46 27.05 -11.82 3.80
C SER A 46 26.73 -10.34 3.65
N ARG A 47 25.74 -10.02 2.84
CA ARG A 47 25.35 -8.63 2.53
C ARG A 47 23.82 -8.48 2.59
N VAL A 48 23.36 -7.30 2.97
CA VAL A 48 21.94 -6.96 2.93
C VAL A 48 21.65 -6.17 1.65
N TYR A 49 20.78 -6.70 0.85
CA TYR A 49 20.26 -6.04 -0.34
C TYR A 49 18.86 -5.48 -0.07
N ASN A 50 18.65 -4.18 -0.32
CA ASN A 50 17.38 -3.52 -0.09
C ASN A 50 16.58 -3.45 -1.40
N MET A 51 15.57 -4.27 -1.52
CA MET A 51 14.59 -4.13 -2.60
C MET A 51 13.64 -2.99 -2.29
N SER A 52 13.40 -2.11 -3.25
CA SER A 52 12.52 -0.95 -3.10
C SER A 52 11.30 -1.08 -3.99
N PHE A 53 10.11 -0.94 -3.39
CA PHE A 53 8.83 -1.03 -4.08
C PHE A 53 8.03 0.25 -3.87
N PRO A 54 7.47 0.85 -4.93
CA PRO A 54 6.55 1.97 -4.76
C PRO A 54 5.30 1.50 -4.01
N ALA A 55 4.87 2.30 -3.05
CA ALA A 55 3.73 2.02 -2.20
C ALA A 55 2.85 3.25 -2.04
N THR A 56 1.58 2.99 -1.75
CA THR A 56 0.61 4.01 -1.35
C THR A 56 0.08 3.67 0.03
N THR A 57 0.07 4.64 0.92
CA THR A 57 -0.44 4.43 2.27
C THR A 57 -1.95 4.64 2.33
N SER A 58 -2.63 3.81 3.12
CA SER A 58 -4.05 3.95 3.46
C SER A 58 -4.22 3.79 4.97
N GLY A 59 -5.15 4.53 5.57
CA GLY A 59 -5.52 4.27 6.96
C GLY A 59 -6.22 2.92 7.06
N THR A 60 -5.92 2.15 8.10
CA THR A 60 -6.52 0.81 8.32
C THR A 60 -8.05 0.86 8.37
N THR A 61 -8.61 1.97 8.79
CA THR A 61 -10.06 2.16 8.83
C THR A 61 -10.42 3.53 8.25
N GLU A 62 -11.07 3.54 7.09
CA GLU A 62 -11.61 4.74 6.47
C GLU A 62 -13.10 4.52 6.20
N ILE A 63 -13.96 5.22 6.94
CA ILE A 63 -15.41 5.08 6.84
C ILE A 63 -16.03 6.37 6.32
N LYS A 64 -16.69 6.28 5.16
CA LYS A 64 -17.53 7.34 4.61
C LYS A 64 -18.87 7.34 5.34
N VAL A 65 -19.22 8.47 5.95
CA VAL A 65 -20.43 8.63 6.74
C VAL A 65 -21.54 9.18 5.85
N TYR A 66 -22.55 8.34 5.62
CA TYR A 66 -23.73 8.69 4.85
C TYR A 66 -24.90 9.04 5.77
N PRO A 67 -25.72 10.06 5.46
CA PRO A 67 -26.92 10.34 6.21
C PRO A 67 -27.97 9.24 5.94
N GLN A 68 -28.68 8.83 6.98
CA GLN A 68 -29.77 7.84 6.87
C GLN A 68 -31.12 8.48 6.51
N VAL A 69 -31.21 9.81 6.67
CA VAL A 69 -32.38 10.62 6.37
C VAL A 69 -31.97 11.84 5.54
N GLU A 70 -32.90 12.40 4.80
CA GLU A 70 -32.69 13.57 3.96
C GLU A 70 -33.15 14.84 4.67
N GLY A 71 -32.51 15.95 4.42
CA GLY A 71 -32.89 17.24 4.99
C GLY A 71 -31.73 18.24 5.05
N LEU A 72 -32.04 19.45 5.49
CA LEU A 72 -31.09 20.54 5.58
C LEU A 72 -30.13 20.31 6.76
N VAL A 73 -28.83 20.51 6.56
CA VAL A 73 -27.84 20.49 7.65
C VAL A 73 -27.98 21.77 8.48
N THR A 74 -28.36 21.63 9.76
CA THR A 74 -28.56 22.77 10.67
C THR A 74 -27.34 23.03 11.55
N LYS A 75 -26.53 21.99 11.84
CA LYS A 75 -25.31 22.13 12.65
C LYS A 75 -24.23 21.20 12.13
N LYS A 76 -22.97 21.69 12.24
CA LYS A 76 -21.73 20.93 12.04
C LYS A 76 -20.90 21.08 13.31
N ASN A 77 -20.66 19.97 14.01
CA ASN A 77 -20.07 19.96 15.36
C ASN A 77 -18.58 19.60 15.37
N PHE A 78 -17.89 19.74 14.26
CA PHE A 78 -16.47 19.45 14.15
C PHE A 78 -15.79 20.39 13.14
N THR A 79 -14.46 20.40 13.19
CA THR A 79 -13.59 20.98 12.15
C THR A 79 -12.81 19.86 11.49
N SER A 80 -12.59 19.93 10.15
CA SER A 80 -11.80 18.93 9.45
C SER A 80 -10.42 18.74 10.10
N GLY A 81 -9.99 17.48 10.24
CA GLY A 81 -8.75 17.11 10.90
C GLY A 81 -8.84 16.99 12.42
N THR A 82 -10.01 17.19 13.05
CA THR A 82 -10.17 17.01 14.51
C THR A 82 -10.45 15.56 14.86
N LYS A 83 -10.01 15.18 16.07
CA LYS A 83 -10.28 13.86 16.64
C LYS A 83 -11.72 13.77 17.13
N VAL A 84 -12.39 12.67 16.78
CA VAL A 84 -13.76 12.36 17.21
C VAL A 84 -13.82 10.98 17.85
N GLN A 85 -14.81 10.81 18.74
CA GLN A 85 -15.08 9.52 19.37
C GLN A 85 -16.31 8.86 18.74
N LYS A 86 -16.35 7.55 18.77
CA LYS A 86 -17.55 6.77 18.37
C LYS A 86 -18.78 7.25 19.07
N GLY A 87 -19.85 7.58 18.31
CA GLY A 87 -21.10 8.11 18.85
C GLY A 87 -21.11 9.63 19.00
N GLN A 88 -20.00 10.33 18.82
CA GLN A 88 -19.96 11.79 18.84
C GLN A 88 -20.78 12.37 17.67
N SER A 89 -21.64 13.36 17.94
CA SER A 89 -22.44 14.05 16.94
C SER A 89 -21.54 14.84 15.98
N LEU A 90 -21.66 14.57 14.68
CA LEU A 90 -20.92 15.24 13.61
C LEU A 90 -21.77 16.31 12.93
N TYR A 91 -22.94 15.89 12.45
CA TYR A 91 -23.89 16.78 11.79
C TYR A 91 -25.28 16.64 12.43
N VAL A 92 -26.06 17.70 12.38
CA VAL A 92 -27.49 17.67 12.74
C VAL A 92 -28.27 18.10 11.52
N ILE A 93 -29.13 17.19 11.03
CA ILE A 93 -30.10 17.44 9.97
C ILE A 93 -31.37 17.98 10.62
N ASP A 94 -32.09 18.89 9.96
CA ASP A 94 -33.30 19.49 10.49
C ASP A 94 -34.30 18.42 10.98
N PRO A 95 -34.58 18.36 12.30
CA PRO A 95 -35.43 17.33 12.86
C PRO A 95 -36.93 17.67 12.81
N THR A 96 -37.31 18.85 12.33
CA THR A 96 -38.67 19.40 12.48
C THR A 96 -39.72 18.47 11.89
N GLU A 97 -39.56 18.02 10.65
CA GLU A 97 -40.49 17.11 9.97
C GLU A 97 -40.56 15.75 10.69
N TYR A 98 -39.41 15.23 11.12
CA TYR A 98 -39.32 13.95 11.81
C TYR A 98 -39.93 14.01 13.22
N GLN A 99 -39.84 15.15 13.93
CA GLN A 99 -40.53 15.36 15.20
C GLN A 99 -42.05 15.36 15.04
N LEU A 100 -42.56 16.04 14.01
CA LEU A 100 -44.00 16.02 13.69
C LEU A 100 -44.49 14.61 13.33
N SER A 101 -43.68 13.83 12.61
CA SER A 101 -43.97 12.43 12.29
C SER A 101 -44.08 11.57 13.56
N VAL A 102 -43.15 11.74 14.52
CA VAL A 102 -43.21 11.05 15.82
C VAL A 102 -44.46 11.43 16.58
N GLN A 103 -44.82 12.72 16.63
CA GLN A 103 -46.02 13.21 17.30
C GLN A 103 -47.29 12.60 16.68
N SER A 104 -47.38 12.56 15.36
CA SER A 104 -48.52 11.95 14.62
C SER A 104 -48.63 10.44 14.90
N ALA A 105 -47.49 9.71 14.83
CA ALA A 105 -47.49 8.27 15.13
C ALA A 105 -47.86 7.97 16.60
N ALA A 106 -47.43 8.83 17.54
CA ALA A 106 -47.81 8.71 18.94
C ALA A 106 -49.33 8.94 19.17
N ALA A 107 -49.91 9.93 18.47
CA ALA A 107 -51.35 10.15 18.52
C ALA A 107 -52.12 8.94 17.98
N ASN A 108 -51.71 8.35 16.86
CA ASN A 108 -52.31 7.17 16.29
C ASN A 108 -52.24 5.95 17.25
N LEU A 109 -51.07 5.78 17.92
CA LEU A 109 -50.96 4.74 18.93
C LEU A 109 -51.95 4.95 20.10
N ASN A 110 -52.17 6.17 20.55
CA ASN A 110 -53.15 6.46 21.61
C ASN A 110 -54.57 6.14 21.18
N VAL A 111 -54.94 6.41 19.93
CA VAL A 111 -56.24 6.04 19.34
C VAL A 111 -56.41 4.53 19.30
N ALA A 112 -55.38 3.78 18.86
CA ALA A 112 -55.40 2.34 18.80
C ALA A 112 -55.52 1.71 20.19
N LYS A 113 -54.84 2.26 21.21
CA LYS A 113 -54.90 1.82 22.62
C LYS A 113 -56.33 2.05 23.18
N ALA A 114 -56.93 3.20 22.93
CA ALA A 114 -58.29 3.47 23.39
C ALA A 114 -59.32 2.51 22.73
N SER A 115 -59.14 2.21 21.46
CA SER A 115 -60.00 1.21 20.77
C SER A 115 -59.82 -0.19 21.34
N MET A 116 -58.58 -0.61 21.62
CA MET A 116 -58.31 -1.90 22.25
C MET A 116 -58.92 -1.99 23.62
N GLU A 117 -58.85 -0.95 24.46
CA GLU A 117 -59.42 -0.96 25.80
C GLU A 117 -60.97 -1.08 25.73
N THR A 118 -61.63 -0.39 24.77
CA THR A 118 -63.05 -0.53 24.56
C THR A 118 -63.46 -1.95 24.17
N THR A 119 -62.75 -2.57 23.22
CA THR A 119 -63.08 -3.96 22.79
C THR A 119 -62.69 -4.97 23.86
N LYS A 120 -61.71 -4.70 24.69
CA LYS A 120 -61.35 -5.52 25.86
C LYS A 120 -62.48 -5.50 26.89
N LEU A 121 -63.01 -4.33 27.24
CA LEU A 121 -64.17 -4.21 28.18
C LEU A 121 -65.40 -4.95 27.67
N GLU A 122 -65.66 -4.84 26.34
CA GLU A 122 -66.76 -5.60 25.73
C GLU A 122 -66.54 -7.11 25.84
N TYR A 123 -65.34 -7.60 25.52
CA TYR A 123 -64.99 -9.02 25.67
C TYR A 123 -65.15 -9.50 27.12
N GLU A 124 -64.60 -8.77 28.11
CA GLU A 124 -64.70 -9.11 29.54
C GLU A 124 -66.15 -9.09 30.03
N SER A 125 -66.95 -8.19 29.54
CA SER A 125 -68.43 -8.17 29.84
C SER A 125 -69.14 -9.38 29.25
N ASN A 126 -68.85 -9.69 27.97
CA ASN A 126 -69.41 -10.85 27.30
C ASN A 126 -68.97 -12.17 27.94
N GLN A 127 -67.73 -12.28 28.44
CA GLN A 127 -67.23 -13.42 29.15
C GLN A 127 -68.07 -13.70 30.42
N LYS A 128 -68.39 -12.66 31.23
CA LYS A 128 -69.22 -12.75 32.41
C LYS A 128 -70.65 -13.16 32.09
N LEU A 129 -71.20 -12.69 30.94
CA LEU A 129 -72.54 -13.05 30.49
C LEU A 129 -72.60 -14.51 30.00
N TYR A 130 -71.55 -14.97 29.31
CA TYR A 130 -71.43 -16.34 28.83
C TYR A 130 -71.32 -17.34 30.01
N GLU A 131 -70.58 -17.04 31.03
CA GLU A 131 -70.45 -17.83 32.29
C GLU A 131 -71.84 -18.02 32.98
N LYS A 132 -72.70 -16.99 32.85
CA LYS A 132 -74.10 -17.02 33.30
C LYS A 132 -75.09 -17.65 32.31
N ARG A 133 -74.56 -18.14 31.14
CA ARG A 133 -75.37 -18.75 30.05
C ARG A 133 -76.42 -17.81 29.45
N ILE A 134 -76.13 -16.48 29.41
CA ILE A 134 -77.04 -15.48 28.89
C ILE A 134 -76.79 -15.24 27.36
N ILE A 135 -75.56 -15.46 26.89
CA ILE A 135 -75.18 -15.28 25.48
C ILE A 135 -74.67 -16.60 24.88
N SER A 136 -74.62 -16.68 23.54
CA SER A 136 -74.06 -17.80 22.80
C SER A 136 -72.55 -17.76 22.71
N ASP A 137 -71.91 -18.92 22.49
CA ASP A 137 -70.49 -19.02 22.21
C ASP A 137 -70.04 -18.17 21.03
N TYR A 138 -70.87 -18.06 20.00
CA TYR A 138 -70.62 -17.21 18.82
C TYR A 138 -70.37 -15.74 19.19
N VAL A 139 -71.21 -15.17 20.10
CA VAL A 139 -71.06 -13.79 20.56
C VAL A 139 -69.76 -13.59 21.35
N LEU A 140 -69.43 -14.54 22.20
CA LEU A 140 -68.16 -14.50 22.94
C LEU A 140 -66.95 -14.54 22.00
N GLN A 141 -66.91 -15.50 21.07
CA GLN A 141 -65.85 -15.64 20.09
C GLN A 141 -65.70 -14.39 19.18
N THR A 142 -66.83 -13.79 18.79
CA THR A 142 -66.84 -12.56 18.02
C THR A 142 -66.18 -11.41 18.79
N SER A 143 -66.51 -11.23 20.09
CA SER A 143 -65.92 -10.20 20.92
C SER A 143 -64.43 -10.45 21.20
N LEU A 144 -64.00 -11.72 21.36
CA LEU A 144 -62.62 -12.10 21.47
C LEU A 144 -61.83 -11.75 20.20
N ASN A 145 -62.39 -12.07 19.04
CA ASN A 145 -61.75 -11.75 17.75
C ASN A 145 -61.64 -10.23 17.52
N ASN A 146 -62.65 -9.45 17.92
CA ASN A 146 -62.59 -7.99 17.88
C ASN A 146 -61.50 -7.44 18.79
N TYR A 147 -61.38 -7.97 20.02
CA TYR A 147 -60.30 -7.61 20.95
C TYR A 147 -58.89 -7.96 20.39
N ASN A 148 -58.75 -9.17 19.81
CA ASN A 148 -57.50 -9.58 19.18
C ASN A 148 -57.13 -8.73 17.99
N SER A 149 -58.11 -8.33 17.17
CA SER A 149 -57.91 -7.40 16.05
C SER A 149 -57.48 -6.02 16.51
N ALA A 150 -58.11 -5.47 17.56
CA ALA A 150 -57.69 -4.19 18.15
C ALA A 150 -56.30 -4.26 18.78
N LYS A 151 -55.97 -5.37 19.42
CA LYS A 151 -54.60 -5.63 19.96
C LYS A 151 -53.55 -5.66 18.86
N ALA A 152 -53.84 -6.28 17.71
CA ALA A 152 -52.93 -6.28 16.57
C ALA A 152 -52.76 -4.84 15.98
N SER A 153 -53.82 -4.04 16.00
CA SER A 153 -53.76 -2.62 15.58
C SER A 153 -52.88 -1.78 16.49
N VAL A 154 -52.84 -2.03 17.80
CA VAL A 154 -51.90 -1.40 18.75
C VAL A 154 -50.47 -1.78 18.41
N GLN A 155 -50.19 -3.06 18.15
CA GLN A 155 -48.85 -3.52 17.78
C GLN A 155 -48.35 -2.86 16.46
N GLN A 156 -49.24 -2.70 15.48
CA GLN A 156 -48.95 -2.00 14.26
C GLN A 156 -48.61 -0.51 14.50
N ALA A 157 -49.42 0.17 15.33
CA ALA A 157 -49.18 1.58 15.65
C ALA A 157 -47.88 1.77 16.48
N GLU A 158 -47.54 0.82 17.38
CA GLU A 158 -46.27 0.80 18.10
C GLU A 158 -45.08 0.66 17.16
N ALA A 159 -45.16 -0.22 16.15
CA ALA A 159 -44.13 -0.38 15.13
C ALA A 159 -43.93 0.91 14.33
N MET A 160 -45.03 1.58 13.94
CA MET A 160 -44.96 2.86 13.22
C MET A 160 -44.32 3.97 14.06
N LEU A 161 -44.65 4.05 15.35
CA LEU A 161 -44.00 5.01 16.25
C LEU A 161 -42.50 4.73 16.41
N ASN A 162 -42.10 3.48 16.48
CA ASN A 162 -40.67 3.10 16.57
C ASN A 162 -39.92 3.48 15.27
N ILE A 163 -40.50 3.27 14.11
CA ILE A 163 -39.92 3.72 12.83
C ILE A 163 -39.75 5.25 12.83
N ALA A 164 -40.77 6.00 13.22
CA ALA A 164 -40.69 7.45 13.28
C ALA A 164 -39.59 7.96 14.24
N ARG A 165 -39.48 7.33 15.43
CA ARG A 165 -38.40 7.62 16.40
C ARG A 165 -37.00 7.29 15.87
N THR A 166 -36.86 6.19 15.16
CA THR A 166 -35.59 5.80 14.54
C THR A 166 -35.18 6.83 13.50
N ASN A 167 -36.09 7.26 12.63
CA ASN A 167 -35.81 8.29 11.64
C ASN A 167 -35.43 9.63 12.29
N LEU A 168 -36.10 10.01 13.37
CA LEU A 168 -35.71 11.19 14.14
C LEU A 168 -34.31 11.04 14.73
N GLY A 169 -33.94 9.85 15.22
CA GLY A 169 -32.60 9.55 15.70
C GLY A 169 -31.53 9.73 14.62
N TYR A 170 -31.84 9.38 13.39
CA TYR A 170 -30.94 9.53 12.24
C TYR A 170 -30.69 10.99 11.83
N CYS A 171 -31.50 11.95 12.29
CA CYS A 171 -31.22 13.38 12.10
C CYS A 171 -29.91 13.81 12.81
N ASN A 172 -29.49 13.07 13.83
CA ASN A 172 -28.19 13.26 14.47
C ASN A 172 -27.19 12.27 13.88
N VAL A 173 -26.38 12.74 12.92
CA VAL A 173 -25.33 11.95 12.28
C VAL A 173 -24.14 11.85 13.22
N THR A 174 -23.76 10.64 13.59
CA THR A 174 -22.69 10.38 14.58
C THR A 174 -21.50 9.66 13.97
N ALA A 175 -20.33 9.77 14.59
CA ALA A 175 -19.13 9.05 14.20
C ALA A 175 -19.31 7.54 14.43
N PRO A 176 -19.05 6.69 13.42
CA PRO A 176 -19.19 5.23 13.55
C PRO A 176 -18.03 4.59 14.33
N VAL A 177 -16.85 5.22 14.30
CA VAL A 177 -15.60 4.77 14.95
C VAL A 177 -14.88 5.94 15.59
N ASN A 178 -13.89 5.63 16.44
CA ASN A 178 -12.94 6.63 16.89
C ASN A 178 -11.98 6.96 15.74
N GLY A 179 -11.60 8.22 15.59
CA GLY A 179 -10.68 8.59 14.51
C GLY A 179 -10.59 10.07 14.29
N TYR A 180 -10.19 10.47 13.10
CA TYR A 180 -10.15 11.86 12.63
C TYR A 180 -11.19 12.04 11.54
N VAL A 181 -11.92 13.13 11.65
CA VAL A 181 -12.98 13.45 10.69
C VAL A 181 -12.47 14.43 9.65
N ASP A 182 -12.76 14.15 8.38
CA ASP A 182 -12.54 15.08 7.28
C ASP A 182 -13.87 15.35 6.55
N ALA A 183 -14.18 16.65 6.36
CA ALA A 183 -15.44 17.07 5.74
C ALA A 183 -15.37 16.91 4.22
N ASN A 184 -16.45 16.41 3.62
CA ASN A 184 -16.60 16.30 2.16
C ASN A 184 -17.29 17.53 1.56
N GLY A 185 -16.89 18.74 1.99
CA GLY A 185 -17.44 19.98 1.45
C GLY A 185 -18.85 20.34 1.92
N PHE A 186 -19.46 19.56 2.82
CA PHE A 186 -20.77 19.88 3.40
C PHE A 186 -20.65 20.87 4.56
N ASP A 187 -21.50 21.90 4.51
CA ASP A 187 -21.62 22.92 5.53
C ASP A 187 -23.07 23.12 5.98
N VAL A 188 -23.25 23.98 6.99
CA VAL A 188 -24.57 24.34 7.46
C VAL A 188 -25.34 25.07 6.35
N GLY A 189 -26.54 24.58 6.05
CA GLY A 189 -27.39 25.06 4.95
C GLY A 189 -27.42 24.16 3.71
N ASP A 190 -26.55 23.15 3.65
CA ASP A 190 -26.55 22.20 2.54
C ASP A 190 -27.61 21.12 2.72
N MET A 191 -28.08 20.57 1.61
CA MET A 191 -29.06 19.48 1.59
C MET A 191 -28.35 18.14 1.68
N ALA A 192 -28.51 17.45 2.79
CA ALA A 192 -28.03 16.08 2.97
C ALA A 192 -28.94 15.09 2.24
N THR A 193 -28.34 14.19 1.43
CA THR A 193 -29.03 13.12 0.71
C THR A 193 -28.36 11.79 0.99
N ARG A 194 -29.12 10.68 0.90
CA ARG A 194 -28.60 9.32 1.17
C ARG A 194 -27.53 8.84 0.20
N THR A 195 -27.39 9.49 -0.95
CA THR A 195 -26.46 9.13 -2.01
C THR A 195 -25.07 9.77 -1.87
N GLN A 196 -24.95 10.80 -1.03
CA GLN A 196 -23.71 11.55 -0.84
C GLN A 196 -23.22 11.41 0.61
N TYR A 197 -21.94 11.08 0.80
CA TYR A 197 -21.34 11.05 2.13
C TYR A 197 -21.02 12.47 2.62
N LEU A 198 -21.26 12.72 3.89
CA LEU A 198 -21.08 14.04 4.51
C LEU A 198 -19.63 14.27 4.93
N CYS A 199 -19.00 13.24 5.43
CA CYS A 199 -17.61 13.26 5.89
C CYS A 199 -17.02 11.87 5.86
N THR A 200 -15.71 11.81 6.02
CA THR A 200 -14.95 10.58 6.21
C THR A 200 -14.38 10.56 7.62
N VAL A 201 -14.50 9.45 8.32
CA VAL A 201 -13.83 9.24 9.62
C VAL A 201 -12.76 8.17 9.41
N SER A 202 -11.49 8.52 9.65
CA SER A 202 -10.36 7.61 9.49
C SER A 202 -9.63 7.40 10.81
N ASP A 203 -9.29 6.14 11.12
CA ASP A 203 -8.35 5.82 12.17
C ASP A 203 -6.97 5.55 11.56
N ASN A 204 -6.05 6.49 11.78
CA ASN A 204 -4.69 6.42 11.27
C ASN A 204 -3.70 6.02 12.38
N SER A 205 -4.13 5.32 13.41
CA SER A 205 -3.23 4.79 14.46
C SER A 205 -2.34 3.68 13.91
N LEU A 206 -2.88 2.90 12.98
CA LEU A 206 -2.19 1.97 12.11
C LEU A 206 -2.37 2.43 10.67
N VAL A 207 -1.38 2.22 9.85
CA VAL A 207 -1.40 2.59 8.43
C VAL A 207 -0.94 1.42 7.60
N ASP A 208 -1.76 1.04 6.65
CA ASP A 208 -1.43 0.04 5.66
C ASP A 208 -0.68 0.70 4.50
N ALA A 209 0.36 0.04 4.03
CA ALA A 209 1.10 0.44 2.84
C ALA A 209 0.91 -0.64 1.77
N ASP A 210 0.20 -0.27 0.72
CA ASP A 210 -0.09 -1.14 -0.42
C ASP A 210 1.04 -1.05 -1.43
N PHE A 211 1.64 -2.18 -1.77
CA PHE A 211 2.68 -2.30 -2.79
C PHE A 211 2.48 -3.52 -3.66
N SER A 212 3.10 -3.54 -4.82
CA SER A 212 2.93 -4.63 -5.78
C SER A 212 4.24 -5.35 -6.06
N LEU A 213 4.18 -6.67 -6.07
CA LEU A 213 5.27 -7.57 -6.49
C LEU A 213 4.98 -8.14 -7.87
N THR A 214 5.99 -8.30 -8.70
CA THR A 214 5.89 -9.09 -9.91
C THR A 214 5.80 -10.57 -9.58
N GLU A 215 5.25 -11.38 -10.49
CA GLU A 215 5.15 -12.83 -10.30
C GLU A 215 6.51 -13.49 -10.01
N ALA A 216 7.57 -13.06 -10.71
CA ALA A 216 8.92 -13.55 -10.47
C ALA A 216 9.43 -13.26 -9.05
N GLN A 217 9.24 -12.03 -8.58
CA GLN A 217 9.61 -11.62 -7.22
C GLN A 217 8.81 -12.38 -6.16
N LEU A 218 7.52 -12.59 -6.40
CA LEU A 218 6.69 -13.41 -5.51
C LEU A 218 7.20 -14.85 -5.42
N LEU A 219 7.53 -15.47 -6.56
CA LEU A 219 8.05 -16.85 -6.59
C LEU A 219 9.39 -16.97 -5.86
N ASP A 220 10.26 -15.97 -5.97
CA ASP A 220 11.52 -15.92 -5.24
C ASP A 220 11.27 -15.80 -3.73
N MET A 221 10.33 -14.91 -3.32
CA MET A 221 9.95 -14.76 -1.91
C MET A 221 9.28 -16.03 -1.34
N VAL A 222 8.43 -16.68 -2.11
CA VAL A 222 7.80 -17.96 -1.72
C VAL A 222 8.86 -19.03 -1.44
N LYS A 223 9.90 -19.12 -2.25
CA LYS A 223 11.01 -20.07 -2.05
C LYS A 223 11.86 -19.70 -0.84
N GLU A 224 12.25 -18.43 -0.75
CA GLU A 224 13.13 -17.90 0.30
C GLU A 224 12.51 -18.04 1.69
N TYR A 225 11.28 -17.55 1.85
CA TYR A 225 10.56 -17.54 3.13
C TYR A 225 9.67 -18.76 3.34
N LYS A 226 9.68 -19.73 2.41
CA LYS A 226 8.86 -20.95 2.45
C LYS A 226 7.38 -20.66 2.65
N LEU A 227 6.89 -19.64 1.95
CA LEU A 227 5.49 -19.24 2.01
C LEU A 227 4.60 -20.26 1.31
N ARG A 228 3.33 -20.33 1.72
CA ARG A 228 2.33 -21.22 1.11
C ARG A 228 0.94 -20.58 1.18
N ILE A 229 0.06 -21.01 0.29
CA ILE A 229 -1.35 -20.61 0.36
C ILE A 229 -2.04 -21.50 1.40
N GLY A 230 -2.52 -20.88 2.47
CA GLY A 230 -3.29 -21.51 3.54
C GLY A 230 -4.75 -21.09 3.54
N PRO A 231 -5.54 -21.54 4.56
CA PRO A 231 -6.97 -21.22 4.65
C PRO A 231 -7.30 -19.72 4.79
N LYS A 232 -6.35 -18.92 5.26
CA LYS A 232 -6.51 -17.46 5.50
C LYS A 232 -5.73 -16.60 4.50
N GLY A 233 -5.22 -17.20 3.41
CA GLY A 233 -4.38 -16.53 2.41
C GLY A 233 -2.95 -17.03 2.43
N MET A 234 -1.99 -16.17 2.08
CA MET A 234 -0.57 -16.53 2.12
C MET A 234 -0.08 -16.60 3.58
N GLU A 235 0.54 -17.70 3.92
CA GLU A 235 1.02 -18.02 5.27
C GLU A 235 2.50 -18.41 5.23
N GLY A 236 3.19 -18.19 6.33
CA GLY A 236 4.55 -18.66 6.55
C GLY A 236 4.63 -20.17 6.82
N PRO A 237 5.84 -20.68 7.13
CA PRO A 237 6.06 -22.08 7.46
C PRO A 237 5.16 -22.54 8.61
N ASN A 238 4.60 -23.74 8.48
CA ASN A 238 3.73 -24.36 9.50
C ASN A 238 2.45 -23.57 9.84
N GLY A 239 1.93 -22.75 8.90
CA GLY A 239 0.73 -21.94 9.11
C GLY A 239 0.93 -20.74 10.04
N LYS A 240 2.17 -20.28 10.20
CA LYS A 240 2.47 -19.04 10.92
C LYS A 240 1.99 -17.84 10.15
N PHE A 241 1.75 -16.76 10.89
CA PHE A 241 1.45 -15.46 10.30
C PHE A 241 2.58 -15.03 9.34
N ILE A 242 2.23 -14.49 8.17
CA ILE A 242 3.21 -14.13 7.14
C ILE A 242 4.25 -13.12 7.64
N GLY A 243 3.81 -12.17 8.46
CA GLY A 243 4.67 -11.15 9.04
C GLY A 243 5.74 -11.69 9.99
N ASP A 244 5.53 -12.88 10.56
CA ASP A 244 6.55 -13.56 11.38
C ASP A 244 7.57 -14.35 10.53
N ALA A 245 7.21 -14.64 9.28
CA ALA A 245 8.07 -15.39 8.36
C ALA A 245 8.94 -14.48 7.50
N MET A 246 8.53 -13.24 7.31
CA MET A 246 9.23 -12.25 6.49
C MET A 246 10.01 -11.25 7.34
N PRO A 247 11.07 -10.65 6.81
CA PRO A 247 11.77 -9.57 7.50
C PRO A 247 10.86 -8.35 7.64
N LYS A 248 11.12 -7.55 8.67
CA LYS A 248 10.44 -6.28 8.87
C LYS A 248 10.80 -5.32 7.73
N LEU A 249 9.80 -4.56 7.31
CA LEU A 249 9.90 -3.61 6.21
C LEU A 249 10.20 -2.21 6.75
N LYS A 250 10.91 -1.41 5.95
CA LYS A 250 11.08 0.02 6.22
C LYS A 250 10.30 0.84 5.19
N LEU A 251 9.77 1.97 5.63
CA LEU A 251 9.05 2.89 4.77
C LEU A 251 9.94 4.11 4.49
N LYS A 252 10.28 4.34 3.23
CA LYS A 252 11.00 5.52 2.77
C LYS A 252 9.99 6.53 2.23
N LEU A 253 9.93 7.68 2.84
CA LEU A 253 9.03 8.78 2.45
C LEU A 253 9.57 9.51 1.21
N LYS A 254 8.73 10.36 0.60
CA LYS A 254 9.10 11.11 -0.62
C LYS A 254 10.22 12.14 -0.42
N ASP A 255 10.40 12.63 0.80
CA ASP A 255 11.50 13.52 1.17
C ASP A 255 12.85 12.80 1.31
N GLY A 256 12.85 11.47 1.18
CA GLY A 256 14.03 10.61 1.31
C GLY A 256 14.28 10.10 2.72
N SER A 257 13.54 10.56 3.72
CA SER A 257 13.64 10.06 5.10
C SER A 257 13.09 8.64 5.22
N ILE A 258 13.64 7.88 6.15
CA ILE A 258 13.12 6.56 6.52
C ILE A 258 12.22 6.76 7.74
N TYR A 259 11.02 6.19 7.70
CA TYR A 259 10.09 6.22 8.81
C TYR A 259 10.63 5.39 9.99
N ASP A 260 10.45 5.89 11.22
CA ASP A 260 11.11 5.34 12.41
C ASP A 260 10.54 3.98 12.86
N HIS A 261 9.30 3.65 12.46
CA HIS A 261 8.65 2.39 12.81
C HIS A 261 8.74 1.40 11.67
N ASP A 262 9.10 0.16 12.02
CA ASP A 262 9.17 -0.94 11.06
C ASP A 262 7.77 -1.48 10.76
N GLY A 263 7.55 -1.85 9.50
CA GLY A 263 6.31 -2.47 9.05
C GLY A 263 6.37 -3.99 9.01
N VAL A 264 5.20 -4.60 9.06
CA VAL A 264 5.01 -6.04 8.98
C VAL A 264 4.09 -6.36 7.81
N VAL A 265 4.45 -7.33 6.98
CA VAL A 265 3.56 -7.81 5.91
C VAL A 265 2.37 -8.50 6.54
N THR A 266 1.18 -7.97 6.28
CA THR A 266 -0.08 -8.51 6.81
C THR A 266 -0.77 -9.40 5.80
N ARG A 267 -0.65 -9.06 4.51
CA ARG A 267 -1.35 -9.78 3.44
C ARG A 267 -0.55 -9.76 2.15
N ILE A 268 -0.61 -10.89 1.45
CA ILE A 268 -0.25 -11.03 0.03
C ILE A 268 -1.47 -11.65 -0.64
N ASP A 269 -2.00 -11.00 -1.67
CA ASP A 269 -3.15 -11.51 -2.39
C ASP A 269 -2.83 -12.85 -3.09
N ALA A 270 -3.79 -13.75 -3.11
CA ALA A 270 -3.65 -15.05 -3.75
C ALA A 270 -3.81 -15.00 -5.29
N ILE A 271 -4.27 -13.87 -5.82
CA ILE A 271 -4.61 -13.69 -7.24
C ILE A 271 -3.64 -12.68 -7.86
N VAL A 272 -3.00 -13.10 -8.96
CA VAL A 272 -2.19 -12.21 -9.79
C VAL A 272 -3.14 -11.36 -10.64
N ASN A 273 -2.93 -10.05 -10.67
CA ASN A 273 -3.66 -9.18 -11.58
C ASN A 273 -3.26 -9.48 -13.04
N PRO A 274 -4.17 -9.97 -13.87
CA PRO A 274 -3.82 -10.43 -15.23
C PRO A 274 -3.42 -9.30 -16.18
N THR A 275 -3.77 -8.05 -15.85
CA THR A 275 -3.44 -6.89 -16.68
C THR A 275 -2.02 -6.39 -16.41
N THR A 276 -1.59 -6.42 -15.16
CA THR A 276 -0.29 -5.88 -14.74
C THR A 276 0.76 -6.97 -14.47
N GLY A 277 0.36 -8.24 -14.32
CA GLY A 277 1.25 -9.34 -13.94
C GLY A 277 1.81 -9.20 -12.52
N THR A 278 1.11 -8.47 -11.65
CA THR A 278 1.55 -8.17 -10.28
C THR A 278 0.58 -8.70 -9.24
N VAL A 279 1.08 -8.94 -8.04
CA VAL A 279 0.31 -9.32 -6.85
C VAL A 279 0.35 -8.17 -5.86
N LEU A 280 -0.80 -7.82 -5.31
CA LEU A 280 -0.90 -6.81 -4.28
C LEU A 280 -0.45 -7.38 -2.93
N CYS A 281 0.39 -6.62 -2.26
CA CYS A 281 0.87 -6.88 -0.91
C CYS A 281 0.53 -5.71 -0.01
N GLU A 282 0.20 -6.00 1.22
CA GLU A 282 -0.15 -5.03 2.24
C GLU A 282 0.80 -5.18 3.43
N ALA A 283 1.32 -4.07 3.89
CA ALA A 283 2.18 -4.01 5.07
C ALA A 283 1.64 -2.98 6.06
N GLU A 284 1.47 -3.38 7.29
CA GLU A 284 0.98 -2.52 8.38
C GLU A 284 2.15 -1.85 9.11
N PHE A 285 2.01 -0.55 9.36
CA PHE A 285 2.95 0.28 10.10
C PHE A 285 2.26 0.93 11.28
N GLU A 286 2.88 0.90 12.45
CA GLU A 286 2.44 1.69 13.59
C GLU A 286 2.63 3.19 13.31
N ASN A 287 1.65 4.02 13.65
CA ASN A 287 1.67 5.45 13.38
C ASN A 287 1.28 6.27 14.63
N PRO A 288 2.06 6.17 15.73
CA PRO A 288 1.74 6.85 16.99
C PRO A 288 1.72 8.37 16.85
N ASP A 289 2.64 8.94 16.09
CA ASP A 289 2.78 10.37 15.85
C ASP A 289 1.88 10.88 14.72
N ARG A 290 1.19 9.97 14.01
CA ARG A 290 0.24 10.26 12.92
C ARG A 290 0.82 11.11 11.79
N VAL A 291 2.09 10.91 11.52
CA VAL A 291 2.79 11.52 10.40
C VAL A 291 2.30 10.93 9.08
N LEU A 292 2.04 9.62 9.07
CA LEU A 292 1.48 8.93 7.91
C LEU A 292 -0.01 9.25 7.76
N ARG A 293 -0.42 9.57 6.55
CA ARG A 293 -1.81 9.84 6.18
C ARG A 293 -2.22 8.96 5.02
N SER A 294 -3.51 8.69 4.90
CA SER A 294 -4.06 8.01 3.72
C SER A 294 -3.73 8.80 2.44
N GLY A 295 -3.34 8.08 1.39
CA GLY A 295 -3.00 8.66 0.07
C GLY A 295 -1.56 9.15 -0.08
N LEU A 296 -0.68 9.00 0.91
CA LEU A 296 0.74 9.32 0.74
C LEU A 296 1.41 8.27 -0.15
N SER A 297 2.26 8.74 -1.07
CA SER A 297 3.15 7.86 -1.82
C SER A 297 4.48 7.73 -1.08
N ALA A 298 4.94 6.50 -0.93
CA ALA A 298 6.18 6.15 -0.27
C ALA A 298 6.86 4.99 -1.02
N ASN A 299 8.02 4.55 -0.56
CA ASN A 299 8.65 3.32 -1.04
C ASN A 299 8.86 2.37 0.13
N ILE A 300 8.38 1.15 -0.02
CA ILE A 300 8.71 0.07 0.90
C ILE A 300 10.09 -0.45 0.58
N ILE A 301 10.91 -0.61 1.60
CA ILE A 301 12.22 -1.24 1.53
C ILE A 301 12.13 -2.59 2.22
N LEU A 302 12.35 -3.64 1.44
CA LEU A 302 12.45 -5.02 1.92
C LEU A 302 13.93 -5.40 2.00
N PRO A 303 14.52 -5.56 3.19
CA PRO A 303 15.89 -6.02 3.34
C PRO A 303 15.98 -7.54 3.11
N ILE A 304 16.78 -7.95 2.15
CA ILE A 304 17.06 -9.37 1.86
C ILE A 304 18.50 -9.64 2.24
N THR A 305 18.75 -10.62 3.10
CA THR A 305 20.10 -11.06 3.42
C THR A 305 20.58 -12.04 2.36
N LEU A 306 21.64 -11.67 1.67
CA LEU A 306 22.31 -12.50 0.68
C LEU A 306 23.51 -13.15 1.37
N ASP A 307 23.40 -14.42 1.72
CA ASP A 307 24.48 -15.20 2.31
C ASP A 307 25.39 -15.77 1.23
N SER A 308 26.70 -15.75 1.49
CA SER A 308 27.70 -16.30 0.58
C SER A 308 27.73 -15.66 -0.79
N ILE A 309 27.46 -14.36 -0.89
CA ILE A 309 27.50 -13.61 -2.15
C ILE A 309 28.91 -13.10 -2.44
N LEU A 310 29.28 -13.03 -3.73
CA LEU A 310 30.55 -12.49 -4.18
C LEU A 310 30.37 -11.00 -4.48
N CYS A 311 31.23 -10.16 -3.86
CA CYS A 311 31.16 -8.71 -3.99
C CYS A 311 32.32 -8.20 -4.87
N VAL A 312 32.00 -7.46 -5.94
CA VAL A 312 32.99 -6.87 -6.85
C VAL A 312 32.72 -5.37 -7.02
N PRO A 313 33.73 -4.50 -6.91
CA PRO A 313 33.56 -3.07 -7.14
C PRO A 313 32.95 -2.76 -8.51
N GLN A 314 32.11 -1.73 -8.61
CA GLN A 314 31.51 -1.32 -9.89
C GLN A 314 32.55 -0.95 -10.95
N THR A 315 33.75 -0.48 -10.52
CA THR A 315 34.87 -0.16 -11.41
C THR A 315 35.43 -1.36 -12.19
N ALA A 316 35.17 -2.60 -11.71
CA ALA A 316 35.56 -3.84 -12.37
C ALA A 316 34.60 -4.25 -13.49
N ALA A 317 33.39 -3.69 -13.51
CA ALA A 317 32.36 -4.09 -14.46
C ALA A 317 32.59 -3.47 -15.84
N VAL A 318 32.49 -4.30 -16.86
CA VAL A 318 32.40 -3.86 -18.28
C VAL A 318 30.97 -4.13 -18.75
N ARG A 319 30.26 -3.06 -19.10
CA ARG A 319 28.89 -3.17 -19.60
C ARG A 319 28.90 -3.56 -21.07
N LEU A 320 28.32 -4.70 -21.37
CA LEU A 320 28.15 -5.20 -22.73
C LEU A 320 26.65 -5.28 -23.05
N GLN A 321 26.11 -4.23 -23.69
CA GLN A 321 24.66 -4.05 -23.88
C GLN A 321 23.91 -4.11 -22.53
N ASP A 322 23.06 -5.13 -22.34
CA ASP A 322 22.28 -5.32 -21.11
C ASP A 322 22.94 -6.28 -20.10
N GLN A 323 24.18 -6.73 -20.38
CA GLN A 323 24.89 -7.70 -19.55
C GLN A 323 26.11 -7.04 -18.89
N MET A 324 26.45 -7.52 -17.69
CA MET A 324 27.67 -7.12 -16.99
C MET A 324 28.71 -8.23 -17.16
N MET A 325 29.91 -7.84 -17.62
CA MET A 325 31.04 -8.71 -17.81
C MET A 325 32.16 -8.31 -16.86
N PHE A 326 32.83 -9.31 -16.28
CA PHE A 326 34.00 -9.14 -15.42
C PHE A 326 35.15 -9.96 -15.98
N TYR A 327 36.39 -9.46 -15.82
CA TYR A 327 37.58 -10.18 -16.24
C TYR A 327 38.17 -10.96 -15.08
N ARG A 328 38.16 -12.29 -15.23
CA ARG A 328 38.84 -13.24 -14.34
C ARG A 328 40.26 -13.50 -14.87
N ILE A 329 41.22 -13.60 -13.96
CA ILE A 329 42.60 -13.97 -14.28
C ILE A 329 42.71 -15.49 -14.24
N LYS A 330 43.25 -16.08 -15.29
CA LYS A 330 43.56 -17.52 -15.37
C LYS A 330 44.96 -17.81 -14.76
N GLU A 331 45.24 -19.07 -14.49
CA GLU A 331 46.54 -19.54 -13.97
C GLU A 331 47.68 -19.22 -14.94
N ASP A 332 47.44 -19.10 -16.23
CA ASP A 332 48.42 -18.73 -17.28
C ASP A 332 48.71 -17.21 -17.32
N GLY A 333 48.07 -16.40 -16.48
CA GLY A 333 48.21 -14.95 -16.43
C GLY A 333 47.44 -14.19 -17.53
N THR A 334 46.54 -14.87 -18.26
CA THR A 334 45.65 -14.26 -19.22
C THR A 334 44.30 -13.95 -18.60
N VAL A 335 43.55 -12.98 -19.17
CA VAL A 335 42.21 -12.65 -18.68
C VAL A 335 41.11 -13.26 -19.54
N GLU A 336 40.05 -13.67 -18.87
CA GLU A 336 38.82 -14.19 -19.48
C GLU A 336 37.62 -13.34 -19.05
N GLY A 337 36.87 -12.84 -20.02
CA GLY A 337 35.64 -12.09 -19.78
C GLY A 337 34.47 -13.04 -19.50
N ILE A 338 33.90 -12.95 -18.31
CA ILE A 338 32.76 -13.75 -17.86
C ILE A 338 31.55 -12.84 -17.71
N ILE A 339 30.44 -13.25 -18.34
CA ILE A 339 29.16 -12.57 -18.22
C ILE A 339 28.50 -13.05 -16.90
N CYS A 340 28.11 -12.10 -16.07
CA CYS A 340 27.55 -12.38 -14.75
C CYS A 340 26.16 -11.79 -14.58
N LYS A 341 25.30 -12.46 -13.81
CA LYS A 341 24.10 -11.84 -13.26
C LYS A 341 24.47 -11.14 -11.96
N VAL A 342 24.04 -9.88 -11.84
CA VAL A 342 24.45 -9.04 -10.73
C VAL A 342 23.28 -8.21 -10.21
N TYR A 343 23.30 -7.93 -8.90
CA TYR A 343 22.51 -6.87 -8.27
C TYR A 343 23.47 -5.72 -7.85
N PRO A 344 23.09 -4.43 -8.08
CA PRO A 344 23.86 -3.31 -7.56
C PRO A 344 23.75 -3.27 -6.02
N SER A 345 24.83 -2.90 -5.33
CA SER A 345 24.76 -2.66 -3.89
C SER A 345 23.87 -1.46 -3.57
N ASN A 346 23.40 -1.35 -2.32
CA ASN A 346 22.50 -0.28 -1.87
C ASN A 346 23.12 1.13 -2.03
N ASP A 347 24.43 1.24 -1.93
CA ASP A 347 25.20 2.48 -2.07
C ASP A 347 25.75 2.70 -3.48
N GLY A 348 25.55 1.74 -4.39
CA GLY A 348 26.02 1.81 -5.76
C GLY A 348 27.55 1.70 -5.92
N THR A 349 28.28 1.17 -4.94
CA THR A 349 29.74 1.04 -5.00
C THR A 349 30.19 -0.32 -5.51
N GLU A 350 29.40 -1.38 -5.28
CA GLU A 350 29.72 -2.75 -5.60
C GLU A 350 28.59 -3.41 -6.42
N TYR A 351 28.89 -4.52 -7.05
CA TYR A 351 27.95 -5.49 -7.59
C TYR A 351 27.99 -6.78 -6.80
N TYR A 352 26.81 -7.31 -6.48
CA TYR A 352 26.60 -8.61 -5.88
C TYR A 352 26.40 -9.63 -6.98
N ILE A 353 27.31 -10.60 -7.11
CA ILE A 353 27.29 -11.57 -8.20
C ILE A 353 26.52 -12.81 -7.76
N THR A 354 25.48 -13.13 -8.50
CA THR A 354 24.64 -14.31 -8.24
C THR A 354 24.98 -15.49 -9.15
N GLU A 355 25.44 -15.22 -10.37
CA GLU A 355 25.85 -16.26 -11.32
C GLU A 355 27.04 -15.78 -12.15
N GLY A 356 27.93 -16.69 -12.49
CA GLY A 356 29.03 -16.47 -13.45
C GLY A 356 30.43 -16.63 -12.88
N LEU A 357 30.76 -16.07 -11.71
CA LEU A 357 32.04 -16.18 -11.03
C LEU A 357 31.95 -17.16 -9.85
N ASN A 358 33.09 -17.75 -9.49
CA ASN A 358 33.22 -18.71 -8.40
C ASN A 358 34.03 -18.18 -7.24
N ILE A 359 33.88 -18.80 -6.08
CA ILE A 359 34.69 -18.54 -4.90
C ILE A 359 36.15 -18.85 -5.23
N GLY A 360 37.06 -17.91 -4.92
CA GLY A 360 38.47 -18.02 -5.20
C GLY A 360 38.92 -17.45 -6.54
N ASP A 361 37.99 -17.07 -7.44
CA ASP A 361 38.36 -16.39 -8.68
C ASP A 361 39.03 -15.04 -8.38
N GLU A 362 40.13 -14.76 -9.09
CA GLU A 362 40.82 -13.47 -9.05
C GLU A 362 40.30 -12.57 -10.16
N VAL A 363 39.69 -11.44 -9.79
CA VAL A 363 39.03 -10.51 -10.74
C VAL A 363 39.76 -9.17 -10.75
N ILE A 364 39.85 -8.55 -11.93
CA ILE A 364 40.41 -7.22 -12.09
C ILE A 364 39.41 -6.17 -11.60
N THR A 365 39.82 -5.35 -10.66
CA THR A 365 38.96 -4.35 -10.00
C THR A 365 39.06 -2.96 -10.63
N ASN A 366 40.16 -2.66 -11.33
CA ASN A 366 40.38 -1.37 -11.94
C ASN A 366 41.03 -1.50 -13.31
N GLY A 367 40.55 -0.71 -14.29
CA GLY A 367 41.08 -0.71 -15.66
C GLY A 367 40.52 -1.79 -16.59
N ALA A 368 39.49 -2.51 -16.16
CA ALA A 368 38.85 -3.60 -16.89
C ALA A 368 38.38 -3.17 -18.32
N SER A 369 37.88 -1.95 -18.48
CA SER A 369 37.36 -1.40 -19.74
C SER A 369 38.43 -1.29 -20.85
N LYS A 370 39.72 -1.36 -20.52
CA LYS A 370 40.83 -1.29 -21.46
C LYS A 370 41.34 -2.66 -21.92
N LEU A 371 40.79 -3.73 -21.36
CA LEU A 371 41.21 -5.09 -21.62
C LEU A 371 40.38 -5.74 -22.71
N SER A 372 41.02 -6.67 -23.40
CA SER A 372 40.34 -7.61 -24.30
C SER A 372 40.51 -9.04 -23.81
N ASN A 373 39.55 -9.88 -24.17
CA ASN A 373 39.61 -11.30 -23.79
C ASN A 373 40.93 -11.95 -24.31
N GLY A 374 41.66 -12.66 -23.45
CA GLY A 374 42.95 -13.26 -23.77
C GLY A 374 44.16 -12.31 -23.57
N ALA A 375 44.00 -11.07 -23.13
CA ALA A 375 45.09 -10.17 -22.81
C ALA A 375 45.92 -10.73 -21.64
N LYS A 376 47.26 -10.61 -21.72
CA LYS A 376 48.18 -11.02 -20.69
C LYS A 376 48.39 -9.89 -19.69
N VAL A 377 48.11 -10.13 -18.42
CA VAL A 377 48.19 -9.15 -17.31
C VAL A 377 49.23 -9.48 -16.26
N ARG A 378 49.77 -10.69 -16.28
CA ARG A 378 50.91 -11.17 -15.50
C ARG A 378 52.01 -11.78 -16.36
#